data_f49b228f135a9fa909f423553f5b1823
#
_entry.id   f49b228f135a9fa909f423553f5b1823
#
_cell.length_a   1.000
_cell.length_b   1.000
_cell.length_c   1.000
_cell.angle_alpha   90.00
_cell.angle_beta   90.00
_cell.angle_gamma   90.00
#
_symmetry.space_group_name_H-M   'P 1'
#
loop_
_entity.id
_entity.type
_entity.pdbx_description
1 polymer ?
#
loop_
_entity_poly.entity_id
_entity_poly.type
_entity_poly.pdbx_seq_one_letter_code
_entity_poly.pdbx_strand_id
1 'polypeptide(L)'
;MKKISIYLIATGIISLSSITAHSQSKFEKILKKVTTKTGSTSTTKGSSTATGTPTTSEMGFGIKEALEIGISRGTDLLSAKDGFLGNAAVKILFPPEAQKVERTLRSIGMGSLADNVILSLNRAAEDAAKEAKPIFVSAIKQMTITDVTNILLGQQDAATNYFKRVTTSQLMEKFQPVITTSLNKVGAAKYWGDAAGQYNKIPLVKPVSTDLSSYVAQKAIDGMFIQVAQEELKIRGSLGARSTPLLQKVFGYADQKK
;
A
#
# COMPACT_ATOMS: atom_id res chain seq x y z
N MET A 1 -24.76 53.10 26.71
CA MET A 1 -25.77 52.64 27.72
C MET A 1 -26.28 51.29 27.25
N LYS A 2 -26.24 50.29 28.20
CA LYS A 2 -27.00 49.04 28.21
C LYS A 2 -26.56 47.98 27.14
N LYS A 3 -26.36 46.70 27.44
CA LYS A 3 -26.28 45.90 28.70
C LYS A 3 -25.48 44.64 28.40
N ILE A 4 -24.69 44.24 29.35
CA ILE A 4 -24.06 42.94 29.53
C ILE A 4 -25.16 41.87 29.71
N SER A 5 -25.01 40.73 29.09
CA SER A 5 -25.66 39.50 29.55
C SER A 5 -24.69 38.35 29.46
N ILE A 6 -24.23 37.99 30.62
CA ILE A 6 -23.50 36.79 30.97
C ILE A 6 -24.54 35.67 31.10
N TYR A 7 -24.31 34.50 30.47
CA TYR A 7 -24.92 33.27 30.90
C TYR A 7 -23.84 32.19 31.11
N LEU A 8 -23.91 31.68 32.31
CA LEU A 8 -23.05 30.72 32.96
C LEU A 8 -23.43 29.29 32.57
N ILE A 9 -22.43 28.43 32.46
CA ILE A 9 -22.31 27.03 32.94
C ILE A 9 -23.35 25.99 32.46
N ALA A 10 -22.83 24.96 31.79
CA ALA A 10 -23.17 23.58 32.09
C ALA A 10 -21.99 22.66 31.75
N THR A 11 -21.36 22.18 32.77
CA THR A 11 -20.43 21.04 32.80
C THR A 11 -21.15 19.78 32.34
N GLY A 12 -20.73 19.21 31.23
CA GLY A 12 -21.14 17.87 30.77
C GLY A 12 -19.92 16.96 30.74
N ILE A 13 -19.73 16.19 31.79
CA ILE A 13 -18.85 15.04 31.85
C ILE A 13 -19.45 14.00 30.90
N ILE A 14 -18.84 13.72 29.76
CA ILE A 14 -19.17 12.56 28.93
C ILE A 14 -18.02 11.58 29.02
N SER A 15 -18.35 10.48 29.65
CA SER A 15 -17.63 9.25 29.85
C SER A 15 -16.92 8.75 28.58
N LEU A 16 -15.64 8.49 28.75
CA LEU A 16 -14.79 7.76 27.82
C LEU A 16 -15.29 6.31 27.73
N SER A 17 -16.05 5.98 26.70
CA SER A 17 -16.45 4.61 26.41
C SER A 17 -15.37 3.94 25.57
N SER A 18 -14.66 3.05 26.20
CA SER A 18 -13.67 2.11 25.63
C SER A 18 -14.31 1.24 24.55
N ILE A 19 -13.96 1.44 23.28
CA ILE A 19 -14.23 0.48 22.20
C ILE A 19 -12.88 -0.03 21.69
N THR A 20 -12.34 -0.96 22.45
CA THR A 20 -11.24 -1.80 21.95
C THR A 20 -11.33 -3.14 22.67
N ALA A 21 -11.98 -4.14 22.10
CA ALA A 21 -11.74 -5.55 22.38
C ALA A 21 -12.75 -6.48 21.67
N HIS A 22 -12.77 -6.52 20.33
CA HIS A 22 -13.59 -7.56 19.68
C HIS A 22 -12.90 -8.34 18.57
N SER A 23 -11.62 -8.07 18.28
CA SER A 23 -10.87 -8.79 17.25
C SER A 23 -9.93 -9.88 17.81
N GLN A 24 -9.53 -9.80 19.07
CA GLN A 24 -8.57 -10.77 19.63
C GLN A 24 -9.21 -12.07 20.14
N SER A 25 -10.50 -12.08 20.46
CA SER A 25 -11.14 -13.24 21.09
C SER A 25 -11.41 -14.43 20.16
N LYS A 26 -11.47 -14.22 18.84
CA LYS A 26 -11.68 -15.31 17.87
C LYS A 26 -10.39 -16.09 17.58
N PHE A 27 -9.25 -15.42 17.63
CA PHE A 27 -7.94 -16.06 17.37
C PHE A 27 -7.50 -16.94 18.54
N GLU A 28 -7.72 -16.49 19.80
CA GLU A 28 -7.42 -17.31 20.98
C GLU A 28 -8.28 -18.58 21.09
N LYS A 29 -9.55 -18.52 20.65
CA LYS A 29 -10.44 -19.70 20.66
C LYS A 29 -10.01 -20.77 19.66
N ILE A 30 -9.41 -20.40 18.54
CA ILE A 30 -8.88 -21.35 17.55
C ILE A 30 -7.60 -22.00 18.06
N LEU A 31 -6.73 -21.24 18.72
CA LEU A 31 -5.49 -21.77 19.30
C LEU A 31 -5.78 -22.79 20.42
N LYS A 32 -6.77 -22.53 21.28
CA LYS A 32 -7.18 -23.45 22.37
C LYS A 32 -7.82 -24.74 21.87
N LYS A 33 -8.40 -24.77 20.67
CA LYS A 33 -9.06 -25.97 20.13
C LYS A 33 -8.11 -26.95 19.48
N VAL A 34 -6.87 -26.52 19.14
CA VAL A 34 -5.84 -27.37 18.54
C VAL A 34 -4.97 -28.07 19.61
N THR A 35 -4.91 -27.52 20.84
CA THR A 35 -4.04 -28.03 21.92
C THR A 35 -4.69 -29.10 22.82
N THR A 36 -5.95 -29.50 22.58
CA THR A 36 -6.66 -30.45 23.46
C THR A 36 -6.76 -31.87 22.93
N LYS A 37 -5.98 -32.24 21.91
CA LYS A 37 -5.99 -33.64 21.44
C LYS A 37 -4.57 -34.14 21.13
N THR A 38 -3.75 -34.28 22.13
CA THR A 38 -2.72 -35.35 22.26
C THR A 38 -2.08 -35.19 23.65
N GLY A 39 -2.30 -36.13 24.52
CA GLY A 39 -1.67 -36.14 25.83
C GLY A 39 -0.23 -36.65 25.74
N SER A 40 0.61 -36.07 26.50
CA SER A 40 1.62 -36.65 27.41
C SER A 40 2.70 -35.63 27.75
N THR A 41 2.71 -35.26 28.99
CA THR A 41 3.76 -34.86 29.93
C THR A 41 5.14 -34.52 29.37
N SER A 42 5.57 -33.24 29.48
CA SER A 42 6.75 -32.87 30.29
C SER A 42 6.86 -31.35 30.41
N THR A 43 6.87 -30.92 31.68
CA THR A 43 7.14 -29.54 32.10
C THR A 43 8.59 -29.21 31.83
N THR A 44 8.88 -28.25 30.96
CA THR A 44 10.16 -27.55 30.98
C THR A 44 9.95 -26.08 30.64
N LYS A 45 10.06 -25.22 31.67
CA LYS A 45 10.27 -23.79 31.52
C LYS A 45 11.64 -23.64 30.84
N GLY A 46 11.63 -23.28 29.58
CA GLY A 46 12.81 -22.93 28.81
C GLY A 46 12.47 -21.74 27.91
N SER A 47 13.08 -20.60 28.18
CA SER A 47 13.22 -19.50 27.24
C SER A 47 13.96 -20.05 26.02
N SER A 48 13.23 -20.55 25.02
CA SER A 48 13.82 -21.07 23.80
C SER A 48 13.96 -19.92 22.80
N THR A 49 15.16 -19.37 22.71
CA THR A 49 15.71 -18.83 21.47
C THR A 49 15.32 -19.78 20.33
N ALA A 50 14.64 -19.24 19.33
CA ALA A 50 14.06 -20.01 18.21
C ALA A 50 15.16 -20.54 17.26
N THR A 51 15.91 -21.55 17.70
CA THR A 51 17.01 -22.21 16.95
C THR A 51 16.57 -23.59 16.46
N GLY A 52 15.60 -23.63 15.56
CA GLY A 52 15.21 -24.87 14.87
C GLY A 52 14.77 -24.58 13.45
N THR A 53 14.98 -25.55 12.55
CA THR A 53 14.42 -25.46 11.18
C THR A 53 12.92 -25.26 11.27
N PRO A 54 12.36 -24.23 10.63
CA PRO A 54 10.92 -24.01 10.64
C PRO A 54 10.20 -25.13 9.87
N THR A 55 9.08 -25.57 10.38
CA THR A 55 8.18 -26.48 9.65
C THR A 55 7.57 -25.76 8.43
N THR A 56 7.08 -26.53 7.47
CA THR A 56 6.38 -25.99 6.29
C THR A 56 5.21 -25.07 6.68
N SER A 57 4.47 -25.44 7.73
CA SER A 57 3.37 -24.62 8.25
C SER A 57 3.87 -23.31 8.86
N GLU A 58 4.95 -23.34 9.64
CA GLU A 58 5.58 -22.14 10.21
C GLU A 58 6.12 -21.21 9.11
N MET A 59 6.74 -21.76 8.06
CA MET A 59 7.15 -20.98 6.89
C MET A 59 5.94 -20.30 6.24
N GLY A 60 4.84 -21.05 6.05
CA GLY A 60 3.61 -20.53 5.48
C GLY A 60 3.01 -19.37 6.30
N PHE A 61 2.90 -19.55 7.60
CA PHE A 61 2.38 -18.51 8.49
C PHE A 61 3.31 -17.31 8.57
N GLY A 62 4.62 -17.54 8.69
CA GLY A 62 5.59 -16.45 8.78
C GLY A 62 5.66 -15.58 7.52
N ILE A 63 5.63 -16.19 6.33
CA ILE A 63 5.59 -15.43 5.08
C ILE A 63 4.28 -14.64 4.96
N LYS A 64 3.13 -15.25 5.22
CA LYS A 64 1.84 -14.55 5.15
C LYS A 64 1.78 -13.39 6.14
N GLU A 65 2.22 -13.59 7.37
CA GLU A 65 2.31 -12.54 8.39
C GLU A 65 3.23 -11.38 7.93
N ALA A 66 4.43 -11.71 7.41
CA ALA A 66 5.36 -10.70 6.90
C ALA A 66 4.74 -9.86 5.80
N LEU A 67 4.07 -10.53 4.85
CA LEU A 67 3.41 -9.87 3.73
C LEU A 67 2.22 -9.02 4.17
N GLU A 68 1.40 -9.49 5.10
CA GLU A 68 0.29 -8.70 5.66
C GLU A 68 0.79 -7.44 6.36
N ILE A 69 1.88 -7.53 7.14
CA ILE A 69 2.49 -6.37 7.80
C ILE A 69 3.04 -5.39 6.75
N GLY A 70 3.80 -5.89 5.77
CA GLY A 70 4.41 -5.05 4.74
C GLY A 70 3.36 -4.36 3.86
N ILE A 71 2.35 -5.11 3.40
CA ILE A 71 1.24 -4.58 2.61
C ILE A 71 0.43 -3.55 3.41
N SER A 72 0.11 -3.84 4.69
CA SER A 72 -0.61 -2.87 5.51
C SER A 72 0.15 -1.55 5.61
N ARG A 73 1.43 -1.60 5.96
CA ARG A 73 2.28 -0.40 6.08
C ARG A 73 2.40 0.35 4.75
N GLY A 74 2.66 -0.37 3.66
CA GLY A 74 2.82 0.23 2.34
C GLY A 74 1.55 0.89 1.81
N THR A 75 0.40 0.22 1.96
CA THR A 75 -0.89 0.77 1.53
C THR A 75 -1.33 1.94 2.41
N ASP A 76 -1.15 1.85 3.73
CA ASP A 76 -1.50 2.93 4.67
C ASP A 76 -0.63 4.18 4.39
N LEU A 77 0.66 4.00 4.07
CA LEU A 77 1.56 5.10 3.69
C LEU A 77 1.12 5.78 2.39
N LEU A 78 0.85 5.00 1.33
CA LEU A 78 0.55 5.56 0.01
C LEU A 78 -0.88 6.10 -0.10
N SER A 79 -1.83 5.60 0.69
CA SER A 79 -3.21 6.09 0.74
C SER A 79 -3.38 7.33 1.63
N ALA A 80 -2.38 7.68 2.42
CA ALA A 80 -2.37 8.89 3.23
C ALA A 80 -2.17 10.14 2.38
N LYS A 81 -2.56 11.30 2.91
CA LYS A 81 -2.25 12.59 2.29
C LYS A 81 -0.74 12.75 2.12
N ASP A 82 -0.32 13.14 0.93
CA ASP A 82 1.08 13.28 0.52
C ASP A 82 1.86 11.94 0.43
N GLY A 83 1.17 10.81 0.49
CA GLY A 83 1.78 9.49 0.32
C GLY A 83 2.42 9.29 -1.06
N PHE A 84 1.80 9.83 -2.12
CA PHE A 84 2.39 9.93 -3.45
C PHE A 84 3.07 11.27 -3.65
N LEU A 85 2.40 12.39 -3.40
CA LEU A 85 2.91 13.73 -3.68
C LEU A 85 4.22 14.03 -2.95
N GLY A 86 4.32 13.65 -1.68
CA GLY A 86 5.48 13.89 -0.82
C GLY A 86 6.59 12.85 -0.95
N ASN A 87 6.36 11.77 -1.68
CA ASN A 87 7.31 10.68 -1.83
C ASN A 87 7.95 10.68 -3.23
N ALA A 88 9.20 11.16 -3.31
CA ALA A 88 9.91 11.31 -4.58
C ALA A 88 10.03 10.01 -5.40
N ALA A 89 10.02 8.83 -4.73
CA ALA A 89 10.15 7.54 -5.41
C ALA A 89 8.89 7.14 -6.19
N VAL A 90 7.72 7.68 -5.84
CA VAL A 90 6.42 7.29 -6.42
C VAL A 90 5.61 8.49 -6.92
N LYS A 91 6.09 9.70 -6.71
CA LYS A 91 5.41 10.94 -7.15
C LYS A 91 5.09 10.90 -8.64
N ILE A 92 3.82 11.12 -8.96
CA ILE A 92 3.34 11.13 -10.34
C ILE A 92 3.51 12.52 -10.92
N LEU A 93 4.31 12.61 -11.97
CA LEU A 93 4.54 13.81 -12.76
C LEU A 93 3.73 13.75 -14.05
N PHE A 94 3.83 14.80 -14.88
CA PHE A 94 3.27 14.79 -16.22
C PHE A 94 3.75 13.58 -17.02
N PRO A 95 2.91 13.01 -17.90
CA PRO A 95 3.36 12.00 -18.86
C PRO A 95 4.58 12.51 -19.65
N PRO A 96 5.52 11.64 -20.03
CA PRO A 96 6.74 12.06 -20.76
C PRO A 96 6.45 12.92 -22.00
N GLU A 97 5.37 12.60 -22.70
CA GLU A 97 4.91 13.33 -23.89
C GLU A 97 4.44 14.75 -23.56
N ALA A 98 3.92 14.95 -22.35
CA ALA A 98 3.37 16.22 -21.86
C ALA A 98 4.38 17.11 -21.12
N GLN A 99 5.60 16.68 -20.92
CA GLN A 99 6.62 17.48 -20.23
C GLN A 99 6.96 18.78 -20.96
N LYS A 100 6.77 18.84 -22.29
CA LYS A 100 6.88 20.10 -23.03
C LYS A 100 5.80 21.09 -22.61
N VAL A 101 4.58 20.63 -22.41
CA VAL A 101 3.46 21.44 -21.93
C VAL A 101 3.77 22.00 -20.55
N GLU A 102 4.24 21.17 -19.63
CA GLU A 102 4.64 21.62 -18.29
C GLU A 102 5.72 22.71 -18.36
N ARG A 103 6.78 22.49 -19.13
CA ARG A 103 7.86 23.48 -19.29
C ARG A 103 7.34 24.79 -19.88
N THR A 104 6.48 24.72 -20.88
CA THR A 104 5.87 25.92 -21.48
C THR A 104 5.03 26.67 -20.47
N LEU A 105 4.16 25.99 -19.71
CA LEU A 105 3.37 26.62 -18.65
C LEU A 105 4.26 27.36 -17.65
N ARG A 106 5.35 26.74 -17.21
CA ARG A 106 6.29 27.35 -16.28
C ARG A 106 6.99 28.56 -16.88
N SER A 107 7.39 28.50 -18.16
CA SER A 107 8.12 29.60 -18.83
C SER A 107 7.27 30.85 -19.08
N ILE A 108 5.95 30.69 -19.19
CA ILE A 108 5.01 31.82 -19.37
C ILE A 108 4.36 32.29 -18.05
N GLY A 109 4.90 31.88 -16.89
CA GLY A 109 4.43 32.29 -15.57
C GLY A 109 3.18 31.53 -15.05
N MET A 110 2.74 30.47 -15.73
CA MET A 110 1.61 29.63 -15.32
C MET A 110 2.05 28.39 -14.53
N GLY A 111 3.16 28.46 -13.79
CA GLY A 111 3.70 27.35 -13.00
C GLY A 111 2.71 26.78 -11.98
N SER A 112 1.89 27.63 -11.35
CA SER A 112 0.86 27.20 -10.41
C SER A 112 -0.18 26.26 -11.04
N LEU A 113 -0.48 26.43 -12.33
CA LEU A 113 -1.38 25.53 -13.04
C LEU A 113 -0.74 24.15 -13.22
N ALA A 114 0.53 24.10 -13.58
CA ALA A 114 1.27 22.83 -13.67
C ALA A 114 1.35 22.11 -12.31
N ASP A 115 1.60 22.87 -11.22
CA ASP A 115 1.64 22.30 -9.87
C ASP A 115 0.27 21.77 -9.42
N ASN A 116 -0.83 22.45 -9.76
CA ASN A 116 -2.19 21.97 -9.48
C ASN A 116 -2.52 20.68 -10.25
N VAL A 117 -2.05 20.55 -11.49
CA VAL A 117 -2.19 19.28 -12.23
C VAL A 117 -1.43 18.18 -11.51
N ILE A 118 -0.15 18.36 -11.20
CA ILE A 118 0.66 17.37 -10.46
C ILE A 118 -0.02 17.00 -9.14
N LEU A 119 -0.51 17.99 -8.39
CA LEU A 119 -1.25 17.76 -7.15
C LEU A 119 -2.46 16.84 -7.41
N SER A 120 -3.24 17.11 -8.44
CA SER A 120 -4.46 16.36 -8.77
C SER A 120 -4.15 14.90 -9.13
N LEU A 121 -3.07 14.65 -9.91
CA LEU A 121 -2.64 13.30 -10.27
C LEU A 121 -2.31 12.48 -9.03
N ASN A 122 -1.55 13.07 -8.10
CA ASN A 122 -1.11 12.38 -6.88
C ASN A 122 -2.26 12.17 -5.89
N ARG A 123 -3.19 13.14 -5.74
CA ARG A 123 -4.40 12.94 -4.91
C ARG A 123 -5.29 11.82 -5.46
N ALA A 124 -5.44 11.74 -6.78
CA ALA A 124 -6.19 10.64 -7.38
C ALA A 124 -5.54 9.28 -7.13
N ALA A 125 -4.20 9.20 -7.16
CA ALA A 125 -3.47 7.99 -6.82
C ALA A 125 -3.61 7.61 -5.33
N GLU A 126 -3.53 8.57 -4.42
CA GLU A 126 -3.73 8.39 -2.98
C GLU A 126 -5.16 7.88 -2.69
N ASP A 127 -6.16 8.40 -3.37
CA ASP A 127 -7.54 7.91 -3.25
C ASP A 127 -7.68 6.47 -3.74
N ALA A 128 -7.09 6.15 -4.89
CA ALA A 128 -7.13 4.80 -5.44
C ALA A 128 -6.36 3.78 -4.58
N ALA A 129 -5.25 4.17 -3.95
CA ALA A 129 -4.44 3.30 -3.11
C ALA A 129 -5.21 2.70 -1.93
N LYS A 130 -6.31 3.31 -1.49
CA LYS A 130 -7.22 2.79 -0.46
C LYS A 130 -7.83 1.44 -0.85
N GLU A 131 -8.02 1.21 -2.16
CA GLU A 131 -8.58 -0.03 -2.70
C GLU A 131 -7.57 -1.18 -2.77
N ALA A 132 -6.26 -0.92 -2.59
CA ALA A 132 -5.22 -1.92 -2.80
C ALA A 132 -5.17 -3.00 -1.71
N LYS A 133 -5.37 -2.61 -0.44
CA LYS A 133 -5.19 -3.51 0.71
C LYS A 133 -6.03 -4.79 0.62
N PRO A 134 -7.35 -4.75 0.34
CA PRO A 134 -8.16 -5.97 0.23
C PRO A 134 -7.71 -6.88 -0.92
N ILE A 135 -7.22 -6.32 -2.02
CA ILE A 135 -6.72 -7.08 -3.17
C ILE A 135 -5.47 -7.87 -2.77
N PHE A 136 -4.49 -7.22 -2.16
CA PHE A 136 -3.27 -7.87 -1.69
C PHE A 136 -3.56 -8.91 -0.60
N VAL A 137 -4.42 -8.61 0.37
CA VAL A 137 -4.81 -9.58 1.41
C VAL A 137 -5.49 -10.80 0.81
N SER A 138 -6.32 -10.64 -0.22
CA SER A 138 -6.91 -11.76 -0.95
C SER A 138 -5.83 -12.61 -1.62
N ALA A 139 -4.85 -12.00 -2.28
CA ALA A 139 -3.72 -12.70 -2.90
C ALA A 139 -2.89 -13.49 -1.87
N ILE A 140 -2.62 -12.90 -0.69
CA ILE A 140 -1.90 -13.58 0.41
C ILE A 140 -2.66 -14.83 0.87
N LYS A 141 -3.98 -14.74 1.03
CA LYS A 141 -4.81 -15.89 1.45
C LYS A 141 -4.77 -17.03 0.45
N GLN A 142 -4.68 -16.72 -0.85
CA GLN A 142 -4.66 -17.70 -1.94
C GLN A 142 -3.28 -18.31 -2.20
N MET A 143 -2.22 -17.85 -1.53
CA MET A 143 -0.87 -18.39 -1.71
C MET A 143 -0.79 -19.88 -1.39
N THR A 144 -0.19 -20.62 -2.31
CA THR A 144 0.15 -22.04 -2.14
C THR A 144 1.43 -22.22 -1.33
N ILE A 145 1.69 -23.44 -0.90
CA ILE A 145 2.97 -23.79 -0.25
C ILE A 145 4.17 -23.56 -1.19
N THR A 146 3.98 -23.81 -2.47
CA THR A 146 5.02 -23.54 -3.48
C THR A 146 5.31 -22.04 -3.60
N ASP A 147 4.29 -21.17 -3.61
CA ASP A 147 4.50 -19.73 -3.61
C ASP A 147 5.26 -19.27 -2.37
N VAL A 148 4.89 -19.78 -1.19
CA VAL A 148 5.57 -19.47 0.09
C VAL A 148 7.06 -19.83 0.02
N THR A 149 7.39 -21.03 -0.46
CA THR A 149 8.78 -21.49 -0.58
C THR A 149 9.56 -20.65 -1.57
N ASN A 150 8.98 -20.37 -2.73
CA ASN A 150 9.60 -19.56 -3.78
C ASN A 150 9.85 -18.12 -3.31
N ILE A 151 8.94 -17.55 -2.51
CA ILE A 151 9.13 -16.23 -1.91
C ILE A 151 10.22 -16.29 -0.83
N LEU A 152 10.14 -17.22 0.11
CA LEU A 152 11.06 -17.27 1.24
C LEU A 152 12.51 -17.43 0.80
N LEU A 153 12.77 -18.40 -0.10
CA LEU A 153 14.10 -18.78 -0.55
C LEU A 153 14.50 -18.08 -1.87
N GLY A 154 13.62 -17.29 -2.45
CA GLY A 154 13.84 -16.59 -3.71
C GLY A 154 14.65 -15.31 -3.57
N GLN A 155 14.71 -14.57 -4.67
CA GLN A 155 15.39 -13.27 -4.76
C GLN A 155 14.76 -12.22 -3.84
N GLN A 156 15.44 -11.08 -3.69
CA GLN A 156 15.02 -10.02 -2.77
C GLN A 156 13.67 -9.36 -3.15
N ASP A 157 13.20 -9.57 -4.37
CA ASP A 157 11.95 -9.06 -4.93
C ASP A 157 10.91 -10.16 -5.24
N ALA A 158 11.12 -11.38 -4.72
CA ALA A 158 10.28 -12.53 -5.03
C ALA A 158 8.81 -12.33 -4.64
N ALA A 159 8.53 -11.70 -3.47
CA ALA A 159 7.17 -11.38 -3.07
C ALA A 159 6.57 -10.28 -3.95
N THR A 160 7.34 -9.26 -4.27
CA THR A 160 6.92 -8.18 -5.18
C THR A 160 6.53 -8.73 -6.55
N ASN A 161 7.34 -9.62 -7.12
CA ASN A 161 7.05 -10.27 -8.41
C ASN A 161 5.81 -11.19 -8.35
N TYR A 162 5.63 -11.90 -7.24
CA TYR A 162 4.40 -12.65 -7.00
C TYR A 162 3.17 -11.73 -7.07
N PHE A 163 3.18 -10.64 -6.30
CA PHE A 163 2.05 -9.71 -6.28
C PHE A 163 1.83 -9.03 -7.62
N LYS A 164 2.86 -8.60 -8.33
CA LYS A 164 2.72 -8.05 -9.69
C LYS A 164 1.94 -9.00 -10.58
N ARG A 165 2.31 -10.28 -10.59
CA ARG A 165 1.67 -11.30 -11.43
C ARG A 165 0.20 -11.50 -11.10
N VAL A 166 -0.16 -11.55 -9.80
CA VAL A 166 -1.49 -11.99 -9.37
C VAL A 166 -2.47 -10.85 -9.08
N THR A 167 -2.00 -9.60 -8.94
CA THR A 167 -2.86 -8.50 -8.51
C THR A 167 -2.97 -7.34 -9.50
N THR A 168 -2.07 -7.21 -10.49
CA THR A 168 -2.04 -6.05 -11.40
C THR A 168 -3.39 -5.80 -12.08
N SER A 169 -4.03 -6.84 -12.62
CA SER A 169 -5.32 -6.70 -13.31
C SER A 169 -6.42 -6.22 -12.37
N GLN A 170 -6.50 -6.78 -11.17
CA GLN A 170 -7.50 -6.39 -10.17
C GLN A 170 -7.26 -4.97 -9.64
N LEU A 171 -5.98 -4.60 -9.46
CA LEU A 171 -5.63 -3.23 -9.09
C LEU A 171 -6.05 -2.24 -10.18
N MET A 172 -5.80 -2.54 -11.46
CA MET A 172 -6.21 -1.68 -12.57
C MET A 172 -7.73 -1.51 -12.61
N GLU A 173 -8.48 -2.61 -12.48
CA GLU A 173 -9.95 -2.60 -12.46
C GLU A 173 -10.52 -1.71 -11.34
N LYS A 174 -9.89 -1.72 -10.16
CA LYS A 174 -10.35 -0.93 -9.01
C LYS A 174 -9.82 0.50 -9.02
N PHE A 175 -8.58 0.71 -9.46
CA PHE A 175 -7.96 2.05 -9.44
C PHE A 175 -8.54 2.98 -10.50
N GLN A 176 -8.75 2.48 -11.72
CA GLN A 176 -9.16 3.31 -12.84
C GLN A 176 -10.46 4.10 -12.59
N PRO A 177 -11.56 3.52 -12.09
CA PRO A 177 -12.78 4.28 -11.82
C PRO A 177 -12.61 5.29 -10.69
N VAL A 178 -11.85 4.99 -9.64
CA VAL A 178 -11.58 5.93 -8.54
C VAL A 178 -10.77 7.10 -9.04
N ILE A 179 -9.70 6.85 -9.80
CA ILE A 179 -8.85 7.89 -10.40
C ILE A 179 -9.65 8.76 -11.36
N THR A 180 -10.43 8.16 -12.24
CA THR A 180 -11.30 8.91 -13.17
C THR A 180 -12.23 9.84 -12.41
N THR A 181 -12.87 9.36 -11.35
CA THR A 181 -13.77 10.16 -10.51
C THR A 181 -13.01 11.31 -9.84
N SER A 182 -11.84 11.04 -9.26
CA SER A 182 -11.03 12.04 -8.57
C SER A 182 -10.50 13.13 -9.52
N LEU A 183 -10.02 12.75 -10.71
CA LEU A 183 -9.56 13.69 -11.74
C LEU A 183 -10.70 14.55 -12.31
N ASN A 184 -11.88 13.96 -12.48
CA ASN A 184 -13.06 14.68 -12.97
C ASN A 184 -13.56 15.75 -11.98
N LYS A 185 -13.52 15.46 -10.67
CA LYS A 185 -13.91 16.41 -9.62
C LYS A 185 -13.15 17.74 -9.70
N VAL A 186 -11.89 17.70 -10.12
CA VAL A 186 -11.02 18.88 -10.25
C VAL A 186 -10.89 19.38 -11.69
N GLY A 187 -11.60 18.77 -12.63
CA GLY A 187 -11.57 19.12 -14.05
C GLY A 187 -10.26 18.72 -14.77
N ALA A 188 -9.33 18.04 -14.11
CA ALA A 188 -8.03 17.70 -14.67
C ALA A 188 -8.13 16.81 -15.92
N ALA A 189 -9.03 15.84 -15.91
CA ALA A 189 -9.25 14.94 -17.06
C ALA A 189 -9.76 15.70 -18.30
N LYS A 190 -10.68 16.65 -18.12
CA LYS A 190 -11.20 17.47 -19.22
C LYS A 190 -10.11 18.38 -19.80
N TYR A 191 -9.44 19.15 -18.96
CA TYR A 191 -8.38 20.07 -19.42
C TYR A 191 -7.24 19.32 -20.14
N TRP A 192 -6.88 18.15 -19.63
CA TRP A 192 -5.91 17.29 -20.29
C TRP A 192 -6.41 16.77 -21.65
N GLY A 193 -7.63 16.25 -21.71
CA GLY A 193 -8.23 15.76 -22.96
C GLY A 193 -8.29 16.83 -24.03
N ASP A 194 -8.71 18.05 -23.68
CA ASP A 194 -8.74 19.20 -24.58
C ASP A 194 -7.34 19.58 -25.06
N ALA A 195 -6.35 19.69 -24.16
CA ALA A 195 -4.98 20.04 -24.47
C ALA A 195 -4.30 18.99 -25.36
N ALA A 196 -4.38 17.71 -24.98
CA ALA A 196 -3.83 16.60 -25.74
C ALA A 196 -4.49 16.45 -27.12
N GLY A 197 -5.81 16.66 -27.20
CA GLY A 197 -6.55 16.65 -28.46
C GLY A 197 -6.12 17.75 -29.41
N GLN A 198 -5.85 18.96 -28.93
CA GLN A 198 -5.32 20.05 -29.76
C GLN A 198 -3.86 19.77 -30.19
N TYR A 199 -3.03 19.29 -29.26
CA TYR A 199 -1.65 18.92 -29.58
C TYR A 199 -1.58 17.85 -30.68
N ASN A 200 -2.43 16.84 -30.60
CA ASN A 200 -2.45 15.73 -31.57
C ASN A 200 -2.89 16.15 -32.99
N LYS A 201 -3.47 17.34 -33.16
CA LYS A 201 -3.80 17.93 -34.48
C LYS A 201 -2.59 18.59 -35.17
N ILE A 202 -1.50 18.83 -34.46
CA ILE A 202 -0.30 19.44 -35.02
C ILE A 202 0.38 18.42 -35.94
N PRO A 203 0.70 18.77 -37.20
CA PRO A 203 1.42 17.87 -38.10
C PRO A 203 2.80 17.48 -37.55
N LEU A 204 3.22 16.25 -37.81
CA LEU A 204 4.54 15.72 -37.47
C LEU A 204 4.86 15.59 -35.97
N VAL A 205 3.91 15.82 -35.07
CA VAL A 205 4.13 15.48 -33.66
C VAL A 205 3.79 14.01 -33.39
N LYS A 206 4.45 13.43 -32.39
CA LYS A 206 4.08 12.13 -31.88
C LYS A 206 2.82 12.29 -31.03
N PRO A 207 1.70 11.63 -31.37
CA PRO A 207 0.47 11.76 -30.60
C PRO A 207 0.66 11.37 -29.14
N VAL A 208 -0.01 12.09 -28.24
CA VAL A 208 -0.07 11.78 -26.81
C VAL A 208 -1.44 11.17 -26.48
N SER A 209 -1.48 10.31 -25.48
CA SER A 209 -2.74 9.75 -25.00
C SER A 209 -3.62 10.85 -24.40
N THR A 210 -4.89 10.85 -24.75
CA THR A 210 -5.90 11.71 -24.13
C THR A 210 -6.43 11.12 -22.81
N ASP A 211 -6.11 9.87 -22.52
CA ASP A 211 -6.54 9.17 -21.32
C ASP A 211 -5.53 9.34 -20.17
N LEU A 212 -5.71 10.43 -19.43
CA LEU A 212 -4.91 10.71 -18.24
C LEU A 212 -5.19 9.71 -17.10
N SER A 213 -6.41 9.16 -17.05
CA SER A 213 -6.82 8.25 -15.98
C SER A 213 -6.05 6.94 -16.04
N SER A 214 -5.90 6.36 -17.22
CA SER A 214 -5.10 5.13 -17.41
C SER A 214 -3.63 5.35 -17.10
N TYR A 215 -3.06 6.50 -17.48
CA TYR A 215 -1.68 6.85 -17.13
C TYR A 215 -1.50 6.91 -15.60
N VAL A 216 -2.38 7.62 -14.90
CA VAL A 216 -2.31 7.77 -13.43
C VAL A 216 -2.54 6.42 -12.75
N ALA A 217 -3.47 5.60 -13.23
CA ALA A 217 -3.73 4.27 -12.68
C ALA A 217 -2.49 3.37 -12.79
N GLN A 218 -1.84 3.35 -13.96
CA GLN A 218 -0.61 2.58 -14.13
C GLN A 218 0.50 3.08 -13.20
N LYS A 219 0.70 4.41 -13.10
CA LYS A 219 1.71 4.99 -12.22
C LYS A 219 1.42 4.75 -10.73
N ALA A 220 0.15 4.77 -10.34
CA ALA A 220 -0.25 4.45 -8.97
C ALA A 220 0.06 2.98 -8.64
N ILE A 221 -0.23 2.05 -9.55
CA ILE A 221 0.10 0.63 -9.40
C ILE A 221 1.61 0.41 -9.35
N ASP A 222 2.37 1.04 -10.24
CA ASP A 222 3.84 1.00 -10.22
C ASP A 222 4.38 1.48 -8.86
N GLY A 223 3.84 2.59 -8.33
CA GLY A 223 4.18 3.14 -7.02
C GLY A 223 3.85 2.18 -5.88
N MET A 224 2.70 1.49 -5.95
CA MET A 224 2.36 0.45 -4.97
C MET A 224 3.41 -0.66 -4.96
N PHE A 225 3.85 -1.16 -6.11
CA PHE A 225 4.87 -2.21 -6.17
C PHE A 225 6.26 -1.73 -5.76
N ILE A 226 6.61 -0.46 -5.99
CA ILE A 226 7.85 0.13 -5.45
C ILE A 226 7.80 0.10 -3.91
N GLN A 227 6.67 0.47 -3.32
CA GLN A 227 6.51 0.45 -1.86
C GLN A 227 6.51 -0.97 -1.29
N VAL A 228 5.87 -1.93 -1.97
CA VAL A 228 5.90 -3.35 -1.60
C VAL A 228 7.34 -3.88 -1.62
N ALA A 229 8.12 -3.54 -2.65
CA ALA A 229 9.53 -3.93 -2.73
C ALA A 229 10.37 -3.35 -1.58
N GLN A 230 10.11 -2.10 -1.20
CA GLN A 230 10.80 -1.49 -0.06
C GLN A 230 10.48 -2.19 1.27
N GLU A 231 9.21 -2.56 1.50
CA GLU A 231 8.81 -3.30 2.70
C GLU A 231 9.39 -4.74 2.69
N GLU A 232 9.42 -5.40 1.52
CA GLU A 232 10.08 -6.70 1.35
C GLU A 232 11.56 -6.63 1.71
N LEU A 233 12.30 -5.66 1.17
CA LEU A 233 13.71 -5.45 1.47
C LEU A 233 13.97 -5.19 2.96
N LYS A 234 13.11 -4.41 3.63
CA LYS A 234 13.21 -4.16 5.08
C LYS A 234 13.11 -5.45 5.89
N ILE A 235 12.11 -6.30 5.59
CA ILE A 235 11.90 -7.56 6.33
C ILE A 235 13.05 -8.53 6.07
N ARG A 236 13.55 -8.60 4.84
CA ARG A 236 14.67 -9.48 4.48
C ARG A 236 16.00 -8.99 5.06
N GLY A 237 16.26 -7.68 5.05
CA GLY A 237 17.55 -7.10 5.40
C GLY A 237 17.70 -6.66 6.86
N SER A 238 16.61 -6.53 7.62
CA SER A 238 16.65 -5.97 8.97
C SER A 238 16.01 -6.88 10.01
N LEU A 239 16.80 -7.32 10.99
CA LEU A 239 16.29 -8.07 12.14
C LEU A 239 15.21 -7.29 12.92
N GLY A 240 15.37 -5.96 13.03
CA GLY A 240 14.41 -5.10 13.71
C GLY A 240 13.05 -5.00 13.01
N ALA A 241 12.98 -5.30 11.70
CA ALA A 241 11.72 -5.34 10.97
C ALA A 241 10.96 -6.66 11.19
N ARG A 242 11.63 -7.72 11.67
CA ARG A 242 11.08 -9.03 12.01
C ARG A 242 10.47 -8.98 13.41
N SER A 243 9.30 -8.36 13.52
CA SER A 243 8.69 -7.95 14.79
C SER A 243 8.17 -9.11 15.66
N THR A 244 8.09 -10.34 15.13
CA THR A 244 7.60 -11.51 15.87
C THR A 244 8.65 -12.63 15.94
N PRO A 245 8.59 -13.51 16.95
CA PRO A 245 9.46 -14.68 17.01
C PRO A 245 9.34 -15.59 15.79
N LEU A 246 8.15 -15.69 15.20
CA LEU A 246 7.92 -16.48 13.98
C LEU A 246 8.67 -15.89 12.78
N LEU A 247 8.59 -14.57 12.58
CA LEU A 247 9.34 -13.89 11.52
C LEU A 247 10.86 -14.05 11.71
N GLN A 248 11.35 -13.91 12.94
CA GLN A 248 12.78 -14.11 13.24
C GLN A 248 13.23 -15.53 12.90
N LYS A 249 12.44 -16.55 13.27
CA LYS A 249 12.74 -17.96 12.99
C LYS A 249 12.74 -18.25 11.48
N VAL A 250 11.68 -17.82 10.77
CA VAL A 250 11.48 -18.13 9.35
C VAL A 250 12.50 -17.41 8.47
N PHE A 251 12.71 -16.11 8.68
CA PHE A 251 13.70 -15.36 7.89
C PHE A 251 15.13 -15.64 8.33
N GLY A 252 15.38 -15.99 9.61
CA GLY A 252 16.68 -16.47 10.07
C GLY A 252 17.09 -17.78 9.41
N TYR A 253 16.14 -18.69 9.18
CA TYR A 253 16.38 -19.90 8.39
C TYR A 253 16.72 -19.57 6.92
N ALA A 254 15.98 -18.63 6.30
CA ALA A 254 16.24 -18.22 4.93
C ALA A 254 17.64 -17.58 4.76
N ASP A 255 18.09 -16.80 5.76
CA ASP A 255 19.42 -16.17 5.75
C ASP A 255 20.56 -17.21 5.77
N GLN A 256 20.35 -18.39 6.36
CA GLN A 256 21.32 -19.49 6.37
C GLN A 256 21.36 -20.29 5.07
N LYS A 257 20.40 -20.09 4.17
CA LYS A 257 20.27 -20.82 2.89
C LYS A 257 20.80 -20.04 1.68
N LYS A 258 21.17 -18.78 1.90
CA LYS A 258 21.84 -17.92 0.91
C LYS A 258 23.34 -18.16 0.93
#